data_4080dce4f5a1fdbdfec40eb7a22dbc04
#
_entry.id   4080dce4f5a1fdbdfec40eb7a22dbc04
#
_cell.length_a   1.000
_cell.length_b   1.000
_cell.length_c   1.000
_cell.angle_alpha   90.00
_cell.angle_beta   90.00
_cell.angle_gamma   90.00
#
_symmetry.space_group_name_H-M   'P 1'
#
loop_
_entity.id
_entity.type
_entity.pdbx_description
1 polymer ?
#
loop_
_entity_poly.entity_id
_entity_poly.type
_entity_poly.pdbx_seq_one_letter_code
_entity_poly.pdbx_strand_id
1 'polypeptide(L)'
;MIRLFIIIFTFSLFAINGTGQKASNLKIEKIFLDVNDNTKNCYTKIYPPKLPWKGIIFLIPGFGETAENVLQQTDLPYKLALNGILTIIPTFQDGVLSFGVDSLSQHAFNRILNDVTAKHKLVNRKFFVGGFSIGGSCAIKFAENAEIKPTAVFAIDPPLDFERFYNSAKRAIRLSKNSQASQENLYMINRLEKETGGNPNTRLDEYYKISAYSYSDTSQTEIKKLLTVPLRIYTEPDINWWLKERGADFTSMNATECSAMINELNRLGNQHAELIITKNKGYRKPDNIRHPHSWSIVDTDELIKWLLKQI
;
A
#
# COMPACT_ATOMS: atom_id res chain seq x y z
N MET A 1 -34.55 -9.34 4.50
CA MET A 1 -33.67 -10.26 5.27
C MET A 1 -32.66 -10.86 4.31
N ILE A 2 -31.47 -10.27 4.20
CA ILE A 2 -30.39 -10.73 3.32
C ILE A 2 -29.58 -11.77 4.09
N ARG A 3 -29.66 -13.03 3.68
CA ARG A 3 -28.84 -14.10 4.26
C ARG A 3 -27.41 -13.97 3.74
N LEU A 4 -26.51 -13.60 4.63
CA LEU A 4 -25.07 -13.58 4.39
C LEU A 4 -24.57 -15.03 4.40
N PHE A 5 -24.15 -15.57 3.25
CA PHE A 5 -23.45 -16.86 3.20
C PHE A 5 -21.98 -16.64 3.57
N ILE A 6 -21.60 -17.15 4.74
CA ILE A 6 -20.19 -17.19 5.18
C ILE A 6 -19.65 -18.54 4.73
N ILE A 7 -18.75 -18.51 3.73
CA ILE A 7 -17.97 -19.70 3.35
C ILE A 7 -16.71 -19.71 4.23
N ILE A 8 -16.69 -20.65 5.19
CA ILE A 8 -15.51 -20.87 6.04
C ILE A 8 -14.61 -21.87 5.32
N PHE A 9 -13.51 -21.40 4.76
CA PHE A 9 -12.43 -22.27 4.29
C PHE A 9 -11.40 -22.45 5.40
N THR A 10 -11.34 -23.64 5.98
CA THR A 10 -10.27 -24.04 6.88
C THR A 10 -9.05 -24.49 6.04
N PHE A 11 -8.05 -23.64 5.94
CA PHE A 11 -6.78 -24.00 5.31
C PHE A 11 -5.88 -24.69 6.34
N SER A 12 -5.44 -25.90 6.00
CA SER A 12 -4.34 -26.58 6.71
C SER A 12 -3.02 -25.96 6.31
N LEU A 13 -2.35 -25.26 7.23
CA LEU A 13 -1.08 -24.59 7.01
C LEU A 13 0.08 -25.57 7.15
N PHE A 14 0.94 -25.59 6.15
CA PHE A 14 2.27 -26.21 6.23
C PHE A 14 3.17 -25.39 7.15
N ALA A 15 3.82 -26.08 8.09
CA ALA A 15 4.66 -25.48 9.11
C ALA A 15 5.94 -24.88 8.50
N ILE A 16 6.18 -23.59 8.73
CA ILE A 16 7.46 -22.91 8.54
C ILE A 16 8.12 -22.75 9.92
N ASN A 17 9.31 -23.26 10.06
CA ASN A 17 10.06 -23.33 11.32
C ASN A 17 10.47 -21.95 11.86
N GLY A 18 10.24 -21.73 13.16
CA GLY A 18 10.90 -20.73 14.00
C GLY A 18 10.01 -19.61 14.57
N THR A 19 9.09 -19.05 13.82
CA THR A 19 8.03 -18.10 14.28
C THR A 19 6.62 -18.62 13.99
N GLY A 20 6.53 -19.76 13.31
CA GLY A 20 5.31 -20.31 12.74
C GLY A 20 4.28 -20.83 13.76
N GLN A 21 4.72 -21.25 14.93
CA GLN A 21 3.81 -21.95 15.87
C GLN A 21 2.75 -21.04 16.54
N LYS A 22 3.02 -19.72 16.67
CA LYS A 22 2.03 -18.74 17.18
C LYS A 22 1.11 -18.18 16.08
N ALA A 23 1.59 -18.13 14.85
CA ALA A 23 0.81 -17.63 13.71
C ALA A 23 -0.21 -18.64 13.19
N SER A 24 0.03 -19.95 13.37
CA SER A 24 -0.86 -21.03 12.91
C SER A 24 -2.24 -21.07 13.61
N ASN A 25 -2.41 -20.35 14.71
CA ASN A 25 -3.64 -20.34 15.50
C ASN A 25 -4.49 -19.07 15.31
N LEU A 26 -4.10 -18.16 14.40
CA LEU A 26 -4.90 -16.97 14.14
C LEU A 26 -6.08 -17.28 13.23
N LYS A 27 -7.25 -16.75 13.61
CA LYS A 27 -8.45 -16.84 12.76
C LYS A 27 -8.27 -15.93 11.57
N ILE A 28 -8.40 -16.49 10.35
CA ILE A 28 -8.36 -15.76 9.08
C ILE A 28 -9.70 -15.98 8.37
N GLU A 29 -10.32 -14.91 7.90
CA GLU A 29 -11.59 -14.94 7.15
C GLU A 29 -11.49 -14.08 5.90
N LYS A 30 -12.04 -14.54 4.78
CA LYS A 30 -12.27 -13.75 3.59
C LYS A 30 -13.74 -13.32 3.53
N ILE A 31 -13.98 -12.01 3.39
CA ILE A 31 -15.31 -11.42 3.36
C ILE A 31 -15.55 -10.84 1.97
N PHE A 32 -16.65 -11.20 1.36
CA PHE A 32 -17.09 -10.70 0.06
C PHE A 32 -18.19 -9.66 0.29
N LEU A 33 -18.04 -8.48 -0.29
CA LEU A 33 -19.05 -7.43 -0.26
C LEU A 33 -20.02 -7.54 -1.44
N ASP A 34 -19.63 -8.29 -2.45
CA ASP A 34 -20.41 -8.55 -3.63
C ASP A 34 -20.69 -10.06 -3.73
N VAL A 35 -21.97 -10.44 -3.69
CA VAL A 35 -22.37 -11.88 -3.66
C VAL A 35 -22.11 -12.58 -4.99
N ASN A 36 -21.99 -11.80 -6.07
CA ASN A 36 -21.88 -12.34 -7.42
C ASN A 36 -20.44 -12.37 -7.96
N ASP A 37 -19.48 -11.81 -7.20
CA ASP A 37 -18.09 -11.77 -7.63
C ASP A 37 -17.17 -12.01 -6.42
N ASN A 38 -16.46 -13.12 -6.44
CA ASN A 38 -15.53 -13.52 -5.39
C ASN A 38 -14.07 -13.11 -5.65
N THR A 39 -13.81 -12.37 -6.73
CA THR A 39 -12.46 -11.95 -7.14
C THR A 39 -12.13 -10.52 -6.78
N LYS A 40 -13.16 -9.71 -6.47
CA LYS A 40 -13.04 -8.27 -6.20
C LYS A 40 -14.06 -7.81 -5.14
N ASN A 41 -13.94 -6.58 -4.69
CA ASN A 41 -14.75 -6.00 -3.61
C ASN A 41 -14.83 -6.93 -2.39
N CYS A 42 -13.69 -7.42 -1.97
CA CYS A 42 -13.58 -8.32 -0.83
C CYS A 42 -12.39 -7.92 0.05
N TYR A 43 -12.27 -8.54 1.20
CA TYR A 43 -11.11 -8.34 2.05
C TYR A 43 -10.84 -9.57 2.92
N THR A 44 -9.56 -9.79 3.21
CA THR A 44 -9.12 -10.82 4.16
C THR A 44 -8.91 -10.18 5.53
N LYS A 45 -9.50 -10.80 6.57
CA LYS A 45 -9.33 -10.41 7.97
C LYS A 45 -8.43 -11.39 8.71
N ILE A 46 -7.51 -10.85 9.51
CA ILE A 46 -6.69 -11.63 10.44
C ILE A 46 -6.99 -11.09 11.83
N TYR A 47 -7.57 -11.95 12.65
CA TYR A 47 -8.09 -11.56 13.95
C TYR A 47 -7.02 -11.59 15.03
N PRO A 48 -6.95 -10.55 15.90
CA PRO A 48 -6.23 -10.66 17.15
C PRO A 48 -6.79 -11.78 18.02
N PRO A 49 -5.93 -12.52 18.75
CA PRO A 49 -6.37 -13.67 19.56
C PRO A 49 -7.16 -13.29 20.81
N LYS A 50 -7.11 -12.03 21.22
CA LYS A 50 -7.75 -11.54 22.46
C LYS A 50 -8.47 -10.20 22.24
N LEU A 51 -9.56 -9.99 22.98
CA LEU A 51 -10.28 -8.72 23.11
C LEU A 51 -9.87 -7.99 24.41
N PRO A 52 -10.00 -6.64 24.49
CA PRO A 52 -10.39 -5.75 23.39
C PRO A 52 -9.23 -5.51 22.42
N TRP A 53 -9.56 -5.27 21.15
CA TRP A 53 -8.55 -4.91 20.15
C TRP A 53 -8.10 -3.46 20.32
N LYS A 54 -6.84 -3.20 20.01
CA LYS A 54 -6.24 -1.87 20.12
C LYS A 54 -6.59 -0.96 18.94
N GLY A 55 -6.90 -1.53 17.78
CA GLY A 55 -7.25 -0.80 16.57
C GLY A 55 -7.44 -1.72 15.36
N ILE A 56 -7.62 -1.11 14.19
CA ILE A 56 -7.68 -1.76 12.89
C ILE A 56 -6.51 -1.26 12.03
N ILE A 57 -6.01 -2.12 11.15
CA ILE A 57 -5.11 -1.69 10.10
C ILE A 57 -5.57 -2.22 8.74
N PHE A 58 -5.50 -1.37 7.72
CA PHE A 58 -5.69 -1.75 6.34
C PHE A 58 -4.31 -1.85 5.69
N LEU A 59 -3.93 -3.06 5.24
CA LEU A 59 -2.70 -3.34 4.51
C LEU A 59 -3.01 -3.52 3.04
N ILE A 60 -2.68 -2.54 2.22
CA ILE A 60 -3.02 -2.51 0.80
C ILE A 60 -1.91 -3.18 0.00
N PRO A 61 -2.24 -4.24 -0.78
CA PRO A 61 -1.26 -4.93 -1.62
C PRO A 61 -0.66 -4.05 -2.71
N GLY A 62 0.49 -4.45 -3.23
CA GLY A 62 1.06 -3.88 -4.44
C GLY A 62 0.25 -4.27 -5.70
N PHE A 63 0.58 -3.65 -6.83
CA PHE A 63 -0.05 -3.99 -8.10
C PHE A 63 0.18 -5.46 -8.47
N GLY A 64 -0.89 -6.16 -8.82
CA GLY A 64 -0.84 -7.58 -9.15
C GLY A 64 -0.79 -8.53 -7.95
N GLU A 65 -0.71 -8.02 -6.71
CA GLU A 65 -0.67 -8.86 -5.52
C GLU A 65 -2.07 -9.19 -4.97
N THR A 66 -2.23 -10.41 -4.48
CA THR A 66 -3.39 -10.87 -3.71
C THR A 66 -3.11 -10.76 -2.21
N ALA A 67 -4.14 -10.94 -1.37
CA ALA A 67 -3.94 -11.07 0.08
C ALA A 67 -3.02 -12.24 0.43
N GLU A 68 -3.13 -13.35 -0.30
CA GLU A 68 -2.29 -14.53 -0.13
C GLU A 68 -0.81 -14.23 -0.45
N ASN A 69 -0.54 -13.42 -1.50
CA ASN A 69 0.82 -12.95 -1.80
C ASN A 69 1.39 -12.13 -0.65
N VAL A 70 0.62 -11.19 -0.09
CA VAL A 70 1.07 -10.41 1.08
C VAL A 70 1.43 -11.31 2.25
N LEU A 71 0.58 -12.31 2.56
CA LEU A 71 0.82 -13.27 3.64
C LEU A 71 2.07 -14.15 3.43
N GLN A 72 2.47 -14.36 2.17
CA GLN A 72 3.72 -15.08 1.83
C GLN A 72 4.95 -14.17 1.87
N GLN A 73 4.80 -12.90 1.47
CA GLN A 73 5.92 -11.95 1.36
C GLN A 73 6.37 -11.40 2.71
N THR A 74 5.47 -11.27 3.68
CA THR A 74 5.78 -10.63 4.97
C THR A 74 5.02 -11.26 6.14
N ASP A 75 5.64 -11.26 7.32
CA ASP A 75 5.00 -11.66 8.59
C ASP A 75 4.21 -10.51 9.26
N LEU A 76 4.27 -9.31 8.69
CA LEU A 76 3.63 -8.11 9.23
C LEU A 76 2.15 -8.31 9.58
N PRO A 77 1.28 -8.91 8.71
CA PRO A 77 -0.14 -9.10 9.03
C PRO A 77 -0.37 -9.94 10.28
N TYR A 78 0.41 -11.00 10.45
CA TYR A 78 0.32 -11.90 11.60
C TYR A 78 0.81 -11.23 12.90
N LYS A 79 1.93 -10.54 12.81
CA LYS A 79 2.52 -9.81 13.94
C LYS A 79 1.62 -8.69 14.42
N LEU A 80 0.98 -7.95 13.51
CA LEU A 80 -0.03 -6.93 13.85
C LEU A 80 -1.18 -7.54 14.64
N ALA A 81 -1.75 -8.65 14.16
CA ALA A 81 -2.83 -9.36 14.85
C ALA A 81 -2.39 -9.84 16.24
N LEU A 82 -1.20 -10.44 16.37
CA LEU A 82 -0.64 -10.87 17.65
C LEU A 82 -0.44 -9.71 18.64
N ASN A 83 -0.25 -8.49 18.14
CA ASN A 83 -0.13 -7.27 18.94
C ASN A 83 -1.48 -6.57 19.24
N GLY A 84 -2.60 -7.20 18.85
CA GLY A 84 -3.95 -6.73 19.16
C GLY A 84 -4.53 -5.78 18.12
N ILE A 85 -4.01 -5.75 16.90
CA ILE A 85 -4.50 -4.93 15.79
C ILE A 85 -5.23 -5.84 14.79
N LEU A 86 -6.55 -5.63 14.59
CA LEU A 86 -7.30 -6.31 13.54
C LEU A 86 -6.73 -5.94 12.18
N THR A 87 -6.22 -6.93 11.45
CA THR A 87 -5.57 -6.68 10.15
C THR A 87 -6.52 -6.99 9.00
N ILE A 88 -6.66 -6.05 8.08
CA ILE A 88 -7.53 -6.11 6.90
C ILE A 88 -6.65 -5.97 5.66
N ILE A 89 -6.76 -6.91 4.74
CA ILE A 89 -6.09 -6.85 3.43
C ILE A 89 -7.19 -6.73 2.37
N PRO A 90 -7.39 -5.53 1.78
CA PRO A 90 -8.47 -5.28 0.84
C PRO A 90 -8.13 -5.79 -0.57
N THR A 91 -9.16 -6.11 -1.34
CA THR A 91 -9.13 -6.29 -2.79
C THR A 91 -10.27 -5.45 -3.37
N PHE A 92 -9.94 -4.46 -4.20
CA PHE A 92 -10.89 -3.48 -4.70
C PHE A 92 -11.66 -3.97 -5.94
N GLN A 93 -12.39 -3.06 -6.61
CA GLN A 93 -13.31 -3.37 -7.71
C GLN A 93 -12.66 -3.96 -8.97
N ASP A 94 -11.38 -3.66 -9.22
CA ASP A 94 -10.62 -4.21 -10.36
C ASP A 94 -9.75 -5.43 -9.95
N GLY A 95 -10.00 -5.98 -8.75
CA GLY A 95 -9.21 -7.08 -8.20
C GLY A 95 -7.75 -6.67 -7.98
N VAL A 96 -6.82 -7.53 -8.37
CA VAL A 96 -5.37 -7.29 -8.24
C VAL A 96 -4.84 -6.20 -9.18
N LEU A 97 -5.62 -5.78 -10.18
CA LEU A 97 -5.27 -4.73 -11.13
C LEU A 97 -5.81 -3.35 -10.71
N SER A 98 -6.39 -3.22 -9.52
CA SER A 98 -6.85 -1.95 -8.98
C SER A 98 -5.68 -0.97 -8.84
N PHE A 99 -5.89 0.26 -9.35
CA PHE A 99 -4.85 1.28 -9.32
C PHE A 99 -4.74 1.98 -7.95
N GLY A 100 -5.81 1.92 -7.16
CA GLY A 100 -5.82 2.35 -5.76
C GLY A 100 -6.01 3.85 -5.54
N VAL A 101 -5.47 4.68 -6.41
CA VAL A 101 -5.52 6.15 -6.29
C VAL A 101 -6.70 6.79 -7.02
N ASP A 102 -7.33 6.05 -7.93
CA ASP A 102 -8.54 6.48 -8.65
C ASP A 102 -9.76 6.54 -7.73
N SER A 103 -10.77 7.31 -8.13
CA SER A 103 -11.98 7.55 -7.33
C SER A 103 -12.75 6.27 -7.01
N LEU A 104 -12.81 5.32 -7.94
CA LEU A 104 -13.52 4.05 -7.74
C LEU A 104 -12.83 3.19 -6.68
N SER A 105 -11.50 3.12 -6.72
CA SER A 105 -10.71 2.42 -5.69
C SER A 105 -10.85 3.09 -4.32
N GLN A 106 -10.84 4.42 -4.25
CA GLN A 106 -11.04 5.16 -3.01
C GLN A 106 -12.46 4.96 -2.44
N HIS A 107 -13.50 4.89 -3.29
CA HIS A 107 -14.85 4.55 -2.88
C HIS A 107 -14.96 3.09 -2.39
N ALA A 108 -14.32 2.15 -3.09
CA ALA A 108 -14.26 0.75 -2.65
C ALA A 108 -13.57 0.60 -1.29
N PHE A 109 -12.52 1.36 -1.05
CA PHE A 109 -11.85 1.41 0.25
C PHE A 109 -12.78 1.93 1.35
N ASN A 110 -13.45 3.05 1.15
CA ASN A 110 -14.42 3.60 2.10
C ASN A 110 -15.55 2.60 2.40
N ARG A 111 -16.02 1.87 1.40
CA ARG A 111 -17.04 0.82 1.57
C ARG A 111 -16.53 -0.30 2.49
N ILE A 112 -15.29 -0.77 2.29
CA ILE A 112 -14.66 -1.79 3.15
C ILE A 112 -14.45 -1.23 4.57
N LEU A 113 -13.94 -0.01 4.72
CA LEU A 113 -13.76 0.64 6.02
C LEU A 113 -15.08 0.71 6.80
N ASN A 114 -16.16 1.15 6.14
CA ASN A 114 -17.48 1.25 6.76
C ASN A 114 -18.03 -0.12 7.18
N ASP A 115 -17.88 -1.15 6.33
CA ASP A 115 -18.31 -2.51 6.65
C ASP A 115 -17.54 -3.07 7.88
N VAL A 116 -16.23 -2.88 7.92
CA VAL A 116 -15.38 -3.34 9.03
C VAL A 116 -15.72 -2.59 10.32
N THR A 117 -15.86 -1.28 10.28
CA THR A 117 -16.13 -0.46 11.47
C THR A 117 -17.55 -0.71 12.02
N ALA A 118 -18.54 -0.90 11.16
CA ALA A 118 -19.90 -1.25 11.57
C ALA A 118 -19.98 -2.60 12.28
N LYS A 119 -19.25 -3.60 11.76
CA LYS A 119 -19.24 -4.97 12.32
C LYS A 119 -18.50 -5.07 13.65
N HIS A 120 -17.51 -4.25 13.89
CA HIS A 120 -16.60 -4.44 15.02
C HIS A 120 -16.72 -3.39 16.15
N LYS A 121 -17.63 -2.39 16.02
CA LYS A 121 -17.94 -1.38 17.05
C LYS A 121 -16.72 -0.90 17.83
N LEU A 122 -15.63 -0.55 17.10
CA LEU A 122 -14.38 -0.19 17.76
C LEU A 122 -14.52 1.12 18.53
N VAL A 123 -14.21 1.06 19.79
CA VAL A 123 -14.15 2.23 20.68
C VAL A 123 -13.05 3.15 20.15
N ASN A 124 -13.39 4.45 19.98
CA ASN A 124 -12.50 5.49 19.48
C ASN A 124 -12.06 5.42 18.01
N ARG A 125 -12.57 4.48 17.22
CA ARG A 125 -12.34 4.35 15.77
C ARG A 125 -10.89 4.53 15.32
N LYS A 126 -9.91 4.12 16.16
CA LYS A 126 -8.50 4.19 15.80
C LYS A 126 -8.20 3.20 14.71
N PHE A 127 -7.75 3.72 13.58
CA PHE A 127 -7.36 2.88 12.46
C PHE A 127 -6.10 3.41 11.77
N PHE A 128 -5.38 2.49 11.18
CA PHE A 128 -4.15 2.72 10.45
C PHE A 128 -4.35 2.31 8.99
N VAL A 129 -3.59 2.91 8.12
CA VAL A 129 -3.54 2.51 6.71
C VAL A 129 -2.09 2.38 6.30
N GLY A 130 -1.76 1.32 5.60
CA GLY A 130 -0.43 1.15 5.03
C GLY A 130 -0.48 0.27 3.79
N GLY A 131 0.60 0.28 3.01
CA GLY A 131 0.66 -0.54 1.81
C GLY A 131 2.03 -0.54 1.16
N PHE A 132 2.16 -1.42 0.18
CA PHE A 132 3.38 -1.61 -0.60
C PHE A 132 3.19 -1.11 -2.03
N SER A 133 4.22 -0.46 -2.60
CA SER A 133 4.19 0.00 -3.98
C SER A 133 2.96 0.89 -4.24
N ILE A 134 2.16 0.59 -5.26
CA ILE A 134 0.90 1.31 -5.54
C ILE A 134 -0.08 1.27 -4.35
N GLY A 135 -0.06 0.21 -3.55
CA GLY A 135 -0.84 0.14 -2.31
C GLY A 135 -0.41 1.18 -1.28
N GLY A 136 0.87 1.54 -1.25
CA GLY A 136 1.39 2.65 -0.44
C GLY A 136 0.87 4.01 -0.95
N SER A 137 0.85 4.21 -2.26
CA SER A 137 0.24 5.42 -2.87
C SER A 137 -1.24 5.51 -2.55
N CYS A 138 -1.96 4.38 -2.63
CA CYS A 138 -3.37 4.27 -2.26
C CYS A 138 -3.60 4.64 -0.78
N ALA A 139 -2.74 4.17 0.13
CA ALA A 139 -2.84 4.46 1.56
C ALA A 139 -2.70 5.95 1.86
N ILE A 140 -1.73 6.61 1.23
CA ILE A 140 -1.50 8.05 1.38
C ILE A 140 -2.66 8.83 0.75
N LYS A 141 -3.08 8.49 -0.48
CA LYS A 141 -4.21 9.13 -1.17
C LYS A 141 -5.51 9.00 -0.41
N PHE A 142 -5.75 7.85 0.21
CA PHE A 142 -6.89 7.67 1.10
C PHE A 142 -6.82 8.64 2.29
N ALA A 143 -5.66 8.76 2.96
CA ALA A 143 -5.51 9.66 4.09
C ALA A 143 -5.70 11.15 3.71
N GLU A 144 -5.34 11.54 2.48
CA GLU A 144 -5.62 12.88 1.95
C GLU A 144 -7.11 13.17 1.84
N ASN A 145 -7.89 12.18 1.39
CA ASN A 145 -9.31 12.36 1.06
C ASN A 145 -10.27 11.95 2.18
N ALA A 146 -9.79 11.20 3.19
CA ALA A 146 -10.62 10.71 4.28
C ALA A 146 -11.19 11.85 5.14
N GLU A 147 -12.49 11.81 5.41
CA GLU A 147 -13.16 12.72 6.35
C GLU A 147 -12.63 12.51 7.79
N ILE A 148 -12.49 11.24 8.18
CA ILE A 148 -11.85 10.88 9.45
C ILE A 148 -10.44 10.40 9.11
N LYS A 149 -9.44 11.18 9.49
CA LYS A 149 -8.05 10.85 9.23
C LYS A 149 -7.63 9.56 9.93
N PRO A 150 -6.82 8.70 9.28
CA PRO A 150 -6.21 7.57 9.96
C PRO A 150 -5.30 8.06 11.11
N THR A 151 -5.18 7.26 12.15
CA THR A 151 -4.31 7.53 13.31
C THR A 151 -2.84 7.63 12.90
N ALA A 152 -2.42 6.83 11.93
CA ALA A 152 -1.15 6.97 11.24
C ALA A 152 -1.18 6.24 9.89
N VAL A 153 -0.26 6.62 9.00
CA VAL A 153 -0.09 6.04 7.66
C VAL A 153 1.35 5.58 7.50
N PHE A 154 1.55 4.44 6.83
CA PHE A 154 2.86 4.08 6.32
C PHE A 154 2.80 3.60 4.87
N ALA A 155 3.88 3.79 4.14
CA ALA A 155 4.00 3.34 2.76
C ALA A 155 5.38 2.72 2.52
N ILE A 156 5.41 1.62 1.76
CA ILE A 156 6.61 0.88 1.45
C ILE A 156 6.92 1.06 -0.03
N ASP A 157 7.92 1.88 -0.30
CA ASP A 157 8.45 2.23 -1.62
C ASP A 157 7.36 2.61 -2.64
N PRO A 158 6.46 3.57 -2.31
CA PRO A 158 5.33 3.95 -3.15
C PRO A 158 5.76 4.83 -4.33
N PRO A 159 5.19 4.65 -5.54
CA PRO A 159 5.22 5.67 -6.59
C PRO A 159 4.22 6.78 -6.24
N LEU A 160 4.70 7.99 -5.98
CA LEU A 160 3.86 9.08 -5.47
C LEU A 160 3.47 10.10 -6.52
N ASP A 161 4.35 10.34 -7.49
CA ASP A 161 4.19 11.33 -8.56
C ASP A 161 3.92 10.62 -9.89
N PHE A 162 2.67 10.65 -10.35
CA PHE A 162 2.29 9.93 -11.56
C PHE A 162 2.67 10.66 -12.86
N GLU A 163 2.94 11.96 -12.83
CA GLU A 163 3.58 12.65 -13.94
C GLU A 163 5.01 12.11 -14.15
N ARG A 164 5.81 12.07 -13.08
CA ARG A 164 7.15 11.48 -13.11
C ARG A 164 7.13 10.02 -13.51
N PHE A 165 6.22 9.24 -12.93
CA PHE A 165 6.05 7.82 -13.24
C PHE A 165 5.76 7.61 -14.72
N TYR A 166 4.84 8.38 -15.30
CA TYR A 166 4.50 8.34 -16.72
C TYR A 166 5.74 8.62 -17.60
N ASN A 167 6.47 9.69 -17.31
CA ASN A 167 7.67 10.07 -18.06
C ASN A 167 8.80 9.04 -17.90
N SER A 168 8.99 8.47 -16.71
CA SER A 168 9.93 7.38 -16.46
C SER A 168 9.57 6.11 -17.22
N ALA A 169 8.29 5.74 -17.26
CA ALA A 169 7.81 4.59 -18.02
C ALA A 169 8.06 4.76 -19.53
N LYS A 170 7.78 5.94 -20.09
CA LYS A 170 8.12 6.24 -21.51
C LYS A 170 9.62 6.15 -21.77
N ARG A 171 10.43 6.68 -20.85
CA ARG A 171 11.88 6.57 -20.98
C ARG A 171 12.36 5.12 -20.88
N ALA A 172 11.80 4.33 -19.96
CA ALA A 172 12.14 2.92 -19.80
C ALA A 172 11.81 2.11 -21.07
N ILE A 173 10.66 2.33 -21.71
CA ILE A 173 10.33 1.71 -23.01
C ILE A 173 11.39 2.05 -24.05
N ARG A 174 11.77 3.32 -24.18
CA ARG A 174 12.77 3.77 -25.16
C ARG A 174 14.15 3.14 -24.94
N LEU A 175 14.54 2.88 -23.69
CA LEU A 175 15.85 2.33 -23.33
C LEU A 175 15.85 0.80 -23.24
N SER A 176 14.67 0.18 -23.11
CA SER A 176 14.56 -1.26 -22.86
C SER A 176 14.91 -2.07 -24.12
N LYS A 177 15.69 -3.12 -23.90
CA LYS A 177 15.89 -4.22 -24.84
C LYS A 177 14.96 -5.41 -24.54
N ASN A 178 14.15 -5.34 -23.46
CA ASN A 178 13.27 -6.39 -23.00
C ASN A 178 11.83 -6.07 -23.32
N SER A 179 11.17 -6.92 -24.13
CA SER A 179 9.79 -6.74 -24.55
C SER A 179 8.79 -6.83 -23.39
N GLN A 180 9.04 -7.65 -22.37
CA GLN A 180 8.14 -7.82 -21.23
C GLN A 180 8.14 -6.57 -20.33
N ALA A 181 9.31 -6.02 -20.00
CA ALA A 181 9.40 -4.77 -19.24
C ALA A 181 8.76 -3.59 -20.00
N SER A 182 8.85 -3.59 -21.32
CA SER A 182 8.20 -2.59 -22.16
C SER A 182 6.67 -2.73 -22.14
N GLN A 183 6.12 -3.95 -22.09
CA GLN A 183 4.68 -4.19 -22.01
C GLN A 183 4.09 -3.74 -20.68
N GLU A 184 4.76 -3.99 -19.55
CA GLU A 184 4.34 -3.51 -18.23
C GLU A 184 4.29 -1.97 -18.19
N ASN A 185 5.35 -1.31 -18.66
CA ASN A 185 5.38 0.15 -18.74
C ASN A 185 4.30 0.70 -19.66
N LEU A 186 4.05 0.05 -20.80
CA LEU A 186 2.98 0.46 -21.72
C LEU A 186 1.60 0.30 -21.11
N TYR A 187 1.36 -0.79 -20.37
CA TYR A 187 0.12 -0.98 -19.63
C TYR A 187 -0.09 0.16 -18.62
N MET A 188 0.94 0.51 -17.85
CA MET A 188 0.86 1.59 -16.86
C MET A 188 0.60 2.96 -17.50
N ILE A 189 1.25 3.26 -18.63
CA ILE A 189 1.00 4.49 -19.40
C ILE A 189 -0.47 4.55 -19.83
N ASN A 190 -0.98 3.48 -20.46
CA ASN A 190 -2.36 3.41 -20.92
C ASN A 190 -3.37 3.52 -19.77
N ARG A 191 -3.05 2.93 -18.61
CA ARG A 191 -3.87 3.03 -17.42
C ARG A 191 -3.93 4.46 -16.90
N LEU A 192 -2.79 5.15 -16.81
CA LEU A 192 -2.73 6.55 -16.41
C LEU A 192 -3.52 7.44 -17.36
N GLU A 193 -3.30 7.31 -18.68
CA GLU A 193 -4.05 8.09 -19.67
C GLU A 193 -5.56 7.86 -19.61
N LYS A 194 -5.98 6.63 -19.31
CA LYS A 194 -7.40 6.32 -19.11
C LYS A 194 -7.96 7.02 -17.86
N GLU A 195 -7.24 7.01 -16.74
CA GLU A 195 -7.69 7.60 -15.48
C GLU A 195 -7.72 9.13 -15.54
N THR A 196 -6.75 9.74 -16.22
CA THR A 196 -6.61 11.20 -16.29
C THR A 196 -7.26 11.84 -17.53
N GLY A 197 -7.66 11.00 -18.50
CA GLY A 197 -8.22 11.47 -19.78
C GLY A 197 -7.17 11.97 -20.78
N GLY A 198 -5.90 11.62 -20.59
CA GLY A 198 -4.82 11.97 -21.50
C GLY A 198 -3.43 11.95 -20.85
N ASN A 199 -2.41 12.41 -21.59
CA ASN A 199 -1.05 12.46 -21.08
C ASN A 199 -0.77 13.72 -20.22
N PRO A 200 0.34 13.77 -19.45
CA PRO A 200 0.65 14.89 -18.56
C PRO A 200 0.72 16.26 -19.25
N ASN A 201 1.14 16.32 -20.53
CA ASN A 201 1.22 17.59 -21.25
C ASN A 201 -0.16 18.23 -21.52
N THR A 202 -1.22 17.43 -21.52
CA THR A 202 -2.58 17.86 -21.83
C THR A 202 -3.52 17.82 -20.64
N ARG A 203 -3.15 17.10 -19.55
CA ARG A 203 -4.00 16.83 -18.38
C ARG A 203 -3.22 16.90 -17.06
N LEU A 204 -2.25 17.81 -16.96
CA LEU A 204 -1.36 17.90 -15.80
C LEU A 204 -2.13 17.99 -14.47
N ASP A 205 -3.18 18.79 -14.41
CA ASP A 205 -4.02 18.94 -13.21
C ASP A 205 -4.66 17.62 -12.75
N GLU A 206 -5.03 16.75 -13.70
CA GLU A 206 -5.59 15.43 -13.36
C GLU A 206 -4.49 14.50 -12.80
N TYR A 207 -3.25 14.61 -13.32
CA TYR A 207 -2.11 13.90 -12.72
C TYR A 207 -1.82 14.38 -11.29
N TYR A 208 -1.92 15.68 -11.02
CA TYR A 208 -1.80 16.20 -9.65
C TYR A 208 -2.88 15.64 -8.73
N LYS A 209 -4.14 15.58 -9.18
CA LYS A 209 -5.25 15.05 -8.38
C LYS A 209 -5.11 13.58 -8.01
N ILE A 210 -4.64 12.72 -8.91
CA ILE A 210 -4.48 11.30 -8.63
C ILE A 210 -3.18 10.98 -7.89
N SER A 211 -2.16 11.83 -7.99
CA SER A 211 -0.89 11.69 -7.28
C SER A 211 -1.08 11.97 -5.78
N ALA A 212 -0.42 11.18 -4.94
CA ALA A 212 -0.34 11.50 -3.52
C ALA A 212 0.65 12.66 -3.26
N TYR A 213 1.59 12.85 -4.15
CA TYR A 213 2.52 13.98 -4.17
C TYR A 213 2.93 14.25 -5.62
N SER A 214 3.05 15.50 -6.00
CA SER A 214 3.57 15.91 -7.30
C SER A 214 4.67 16.93 -7.14
N TYR A 215 5.85 16.60 -7.63
CA TYR A 215 7.05 17.44 -7.52
C TYR A 215 6.86 18.81 -8.19
N SER A 216 6.12 18.84 -9.29
CA SER A 216 5.84 20.05 -10.07
C SER A 216 4.60 20.83 -9.60
N ASP A 217 3.78 20.29 -8.66
CA ASP A 217 2.65 21.02 -8.10
C ASP A 217 3.11 22.05 -7.05
N THR A 218 3.27 23.30 -7.49
CA THR A 218 3.63 24.41 -6.62
C THR A 218 2.53 24.79 -5.61
N SER A 219 1.27 24.35 -5.84
CA SER A 219 0.16 24.58 -4.90
C SER A 219 0.23 23.65 -3.68
N GLN A 220 0.82 22.48 -3.81
CA GLN A 220 0.96 21.44 -2.77
C GLN A 220 -0.38 21.05 -2.15
N THR A 221 -1.46 21.07 -2.97
CA THR A 221 -2.84 20.92 -2.49
C THR A 221 -3.06 19.58 -1.81
N GLU A 222 -2.50 18.49 -2.37
CA GLU A 222 -2.74 17.15 -1.84
C GLU A 222 -2.01 16.95 -0.51
N ILE A 223 -0.71 17.23 -0.43
CA ILE A 223 0.08 16.98 0.79
C ILE A 223 -0.33 17.88 1.96
N LYS A 224 -0.87 19.08 1.71
CA LYS A 224 -1.42 19.96 2.78
C LYS A 224 -2.52 19.30 3.59
N LYS A 225 -3.21 18.31 3.04
CA LYS A 225 -4.24 17.53 3.73
C LYS A 225 -3.67 16.57 4.79
N LEU A 226 -2.34 16.38 4.81
CA LEU A 226 -1.62 15.44 5.69
C LEU A 226 -0.84 16.10 6.83
N LEU A 227 -0.96 17.39 7.02
CA LEU A 227 -0.12 18.15 7.99
C LEU A 227 -0.22 17.65 9.43
N THR A 228 -1.31 16.99 9.79
CA THR A 228 -1.54 16.47 11.14
C THR A 228 -1.49 14.94 11.22
N VAL A 229 -1.21 14.27 10.12
CA VAL A 229 -1.21 12.80 10.03
C VAL A 229 0.22 12.29 10.22
N PRO A 230 0.50 11.47 11.23
CA PRO A 230 1.77 10.75 11.32
C PRO A 230 1.96 9.86 10.08
N LEU A 231 3.05 10.11 9.35
CA LEU A 231 3.35 9.43 8.08
C LEU A 231 4.76 8.88 8.09
N ARG A 232 4.91 7.63 7.70
CA ARG A 232 6.22 7.01 7.54
C ARG A 232 6.35 6.36 6.17
N ILE A 233 7.40 6.71 5.43
CA ILE A 233 7.72 6.11 4.15
C ILE A 233 9.02 5.33 4.26
N TYR A 234 9.01 4.08 3.78
CA TYR A 234 10.18 3.22 3.70
C TYR A 234 10.63 3.11 2.25
N THR A 235 11.95 3.16 2.02
CA THR A 235 12.52 2.95 0.69
C THR A 235 13.92 2.34 0.79
N GLU A 236 14.32 1.60 -0.25
CA GLU A 236 15.67 1.02 -0.37
C GLU A 236 16.28 1.37 -1.73
N PRO A 237 16.92 2.55 -1.87
CA PRO A 237 17.47 3.03 -3.15
C PRO A 237 18.82 2.38 -3.48
N ASP A 238 18.85 1.08 -3.74
CA ASP A 238 20.04 0.33 -4.16
C ASP A 238 20.32 0.57 -5.64
N ILE A 239 20.96 1.71 -5.95
CA ILE A 239 21.21 2.12 -7.33
C ILE A 239 22.03 1.10 -8.13
N ASN A 240 22.99 0.42 -7.50
CA ASN A 240 23.82 -0.57 -8.19
C ASN A 240 23.00 -1.78 -8.63
N TRP A 241 22.09 -2.24 -7.79
CA TRP A 241 21.15 -3.31 -8.14
C TRP A 241 20.20 -2.87 -9.27
N TRP A 242 19.62 -1.67 -9.17
CA TRP A 242 18.68 -1.17 -10.17
C TRP A 242 19.33 -0.99 -11.55
N LEU A 243 20.56 -0.43 -11.59
CA LEU A 243 21.32 -0.30 -12.85
C LEU A 243 21.61 -1.66 -13.47
N LYS A 244 22.06 -2.61 -12.66
CA LYS A 244 22.48 -3.93 -13.14
C LYS A 244 21.29 -4.81 -13.56
N GLU A 245 20.27 -4.91 -12.72
CA GLU A 245 19.19 -5.88 -12.89
C GLU A 245 18.00 -5.33 -13.70
N ARG A 246 17.82 -4.00 -13.73
CA ARG A 246 16.66 -3.36 -14.35
C ARG A 246 17.02 -2.27 -15.38
N GLY A 247 18.27 -1.88 -15.49
CA GLY A 247 18.67 -0.76 -16.32
C GLY A 247 18.03 0.58 -15.90
N ALA A 248 17.67 0.67 -14.62
CA ALA A 248 17.00 1.84 -14.04
C ALA A 248 17.99 2.66 -13.21
N ASP A 249 17.90 3.97 -13.31
CA ASP A 249 18.71 4.92 -12.55
C ASP A 249 17.87 5.68 -11.51
N PHE A 250 18.47 6.63 -10.79
CA PHE A 250 17.79 7.41 -9.76
C PHE A 250 16.52 8.09 -10.24
N THR A 251 16.46 8.50 -11.52
CA THR A 251 15.26 9.17 -12.07
C THR A 251 14.05 8.25 -12.18
N SER A 252 14.26 6.93 -12.13
CA SER A 252 13.21 5.91 -12.19
C SER A 252 12.85 5.33 -10.82
N MET A 253 13.51 5.79 -9.75
CA MET A 253 13.26 5.27 -8.39
C MET A 253 12.17 6.04 -7.67
N ASN A 254 11.30 5.32 -6.96
CA ASN A 254 10.29 5.90 -6.07
C ASN A 254 10.91 6.70 -4.90
N ALA A 255 12.14 6.37 -4.51
CA ALA A 255 12.87 7.07 -3.46
C ALA A 255 13.02 8.57 -3.70
N THR A 256 13.01 9.01 -4.95
CA THR A 256 13.11 10.43 -5.33
C THR A 256 11.90 11.21 -4.81
N GLU A 257 10.68 10.80 -5.18
CA GLU A 257 9.48 11.47 -4.73
C GLU A 257 9.16 11.18 -3.26
N CYS A 258 9.52 10.00 -2.74
CA CYS A 258 9.38 9.70 -1.32
C CYS A 258 10.17 10.70 -0.46
N SER A 259 11.41 10.98 -0.83
CA SER A 259 12.24 11.96 -0.11
C SER A 259 11.74 13.39 -0.29
N ALA A 260 11.30 13.75 -1.51
CA ALA A 260 10.78 15.08 -1.79
C ALA A 260 9.49 15.36 -0.99
N MET A 261 8.54 14.43 -0.98
CA MET A 261 7.29 14.54 -0.21
C MET A 261 7.56 14.75 1.28
N ILE A 262 8.43 13.94 1.90
CA ILE A 262 8.73 14.08 3.33
C ILE A 262 9.42 15.42 3.63
N ASN A 263 10.35 15.84 2.77
CA ASN A 263 10.99 17.15 2.91
C ASN A 263 9.97 18.31 2.87
N GLU A 264 9.03 18.27 1.93
CA GLU A 264 8.00 19.31 1.82
C GLU A 264 7.00 19.26 2.97
N LEU A 265 6.54 18.09 3.39
CA LEU A 265 5.67 17.94 4.57
C LEU A 265 6.32 18.53 5.82
N ASN A 266 7.60 18.25 6.06
CA ASN A 266 8.33 18.81 7.19
C ASN A 266 8.42 20.34 7.10
N ARG A 267 8.69 20.89 5.90
CA ARG A 267 8.72 22.36 5.67
C ARG A 267 7.35 23.00 5.86
N LEU A 268 6.27 22.29 5.54
CA LEU A 268 4.90 22.74 5.76
C LEU A 268 4.42 22.58 7.21
N GLY A 269 5.23 21.96 8.08
CA GLY A 269 4.97 21.87 9.52
C GLY A 269 4.54 20.49 10.03
N ASN A 270 4.48 19.45 9.22
CA ASN A 270 4.24 18.10 9.72
C ASN A 270 5.51 17.55 10.38
N GLN A 271 5.57 17.63 11.72
CA GLN A 271 6.70 17.15 12.54
C GLN A 271 6.72 15.61 12.73
N HIS A 272 5.74 14.89 12.16
CA HIS A 272 5.56 13.45 12.31
C HIS A 272 5.66 12.71 10.96
N ALA A 273 6.19 13.38 9.93
CA ALA A 273 6.49 12.79 8.64
C ALA A 273 7.95 12.33 8.60
N GLU A 274 8.18 11.03 8.37
CA GLU A 274 9.48 10.39 8.45
C GLU A 274 9.80 9.58 7.18
N LEU A 275 11.03 9.69 6.68
CA LEU A 275 11.59 8.83 5.65
C LEU A 275 12.56 7.83 6.29
N ILE A 276 12.33 6.54 6.08
CA ILE A 276 13.22 5.46 6.51
C ILE A 276 13.92 4.87 5.29
N ILE A 277 15.20 5.14 5.17
CA ILE A 277 16.03 4.55 4.11
C ILE A 277 16.68 3.28 4.67
N THR A 278 16.47 2.16 4.00
CA THR A 278 17.06 0.88 4.36
C THR A 278 18.14 0.46 3.38
N LYS A 279 18.94 -0.53 3.76
CA LYS A 279 20.03 -1.08 2.95
C LYS A 279 20.12 -2.57 3.15
N ASN A 280 20.17 -3.33 2.05
CA ASN A 280 20.34 -4.78 2.03
C ASN A 280 19.22 -5.55 2.79
N LYS A 281 18.01 -4.97 2.88
CA LYS A 281 16.84 -5.56 3.53
C LYS A 281 15.86 -6.19 2.53
N GLY A 282 15.88 -5.72 1.28
CA GLY A 282 14.92 -6.10 0.25
C GLY A 282 15.16 -7.50 -0.31
N TYR A 283 14.27 -8.44 0.02
CA TYR A 283 14.25 -9.80 -0.53
C TYR A 283 12.80 -10.24 -0.71
N ARG A 284 12.48 -10.79 -1.87
CA ARG A 284 11.16 -11.37 -2.17
C ARG A 284 11.09 -12.83 -1.77
N LYS A 285 10.01 -13.20 -1.11
CA LYS A 285 9.73 -14.59 -0.73
C LYS A 285 8.80 -15.25 -1.77
N PRO A 286 8.75 -16.61 -1.86
CA PRO A 286 9.43 -17.56 -0.95
C PRO A 286 10.92 -17.77 -1.23
N ASP A 287 11.41 -17.45 -2.44
CA ASP A 287 12.74 -17.81 -2.94
C ASP A 287 13.87 -16.99 -2.33
N ASN A 288 13.54 -16.00 -1.52
CA ASN A 288 14.48 -15.09 -0.87
C ASN A 288 15.41 -14.38 -1.87
N ILE A 289 14.85 -14.00 -3.05
CA ILE A 289 15.58 -13.32 -4.11
C ILE A 289 15.76 -11.85 -3.75
N ARG A 290 17.00 -11.34 -3.90
CA ARG A 290 17.30 -9.92 -3.70
C ARG A 290 16.42 -9.04 -4.59
N HIS A 291 15.67 -8.12 -3.99
CA HIS A 291 14.87 -7.12 -4.68
C HIS A 291 14.60 -5.92 -3.77
N PRO A 292 15.21 -4.74 -4.02
CA PRO A 292 15.05 -3.56 -3.16
C PRO A 292 13.60 -3.10 -3.02
N HIS A 293 12.79 -3.30 -4.05
CA HIS A 293 11.35 -3.02 -4.03
C HIS A 293 10.60 -4.27 -3.52
N SER A 294 10.45 -4.40 -2.21
CA SER A 294 9.79 -5.54 -1.55
C SER A 294 9.28 -5.19 -0.15
N TRP A 295 8.33 -5.99 0.35
CA TRP A 295 7.79 -5.88 1.71
C TRP A 295 8.88 -5.98 2.80
N SER A 296 9.93 -6.75 2.55
CA SER A 296 10.98 -7.05 3.53
C SER A 296 11.93 -5.89 3.82
N ILE A 297 11.84 -4.77 3.10
CA ILE A 297 12.65 -3.58 3.45
C ILE A 297 12.24 -3.00 4.81
N VAL A 298 11.07 -3.33 5.33
CA VAL A 298 10.56 -2.88 6.62
C VAL A 298 11.00 -3.82 7.74
N ASP A 299 11.49 -3.25 8.83
CA ASP A 299 11.55 -3.95 10.11
C ASP A 299 10.16 -3.97 10.73
N THR A 300 9.51 -5.15 10.68
CA THR A 300 8.10 -5.29 11.08
C THR A 300 7.89 -5.03 12.57
N ASP A 301 8.86 -5.37 13.42
CA ASP A 301 8.75 -5.16 14.86
C ASP A 301 8.91 -3.68 15.23
N GLU A 302 9.77 -2.97 14.52
CA GLU A 302 9.95 -1.53 14.67
C GLU A 302 8.71 -0.77 14.18
N LEU A 303 8.18 -1.12 13.02
CA LEU A 303 6.94 -0.52 12.50
C LEU A 303 5.77 -0.71 13.47
N ILE A 304 5.59 -1.92 14.01
CA ILE A 304 4.52 -2.19 14.97
C ILE A 304 4.68 -1.35 16.25
N LYS A 305 5.90 -1.22 16.77
CA LYS A 305 6.18 -0.34 17.92
C LYS A 305 5.82 1.12 17.62
N TRP A 306 6.15 1.59 16.41
CA TRP A 306 5.79 2.94 15.99
C TRP A 306 4.27 3.14 15.90
N LEU A 307 3.53 2.21 15.28
CA LEU A 307 2.07 2.26 15.20
C LEU A 307 1.42 2.27 16.59
N LEU A 308 1.90 1.42 17.50
CA LEU A 308 1.37 1.33 18.87
C LEU A 308 1.62 2.60 19.71
N LYS A 309 2.62 3.40 19.37
CA LYS A 309 2.85 4.71 20.03
C LYS A 309 1.85 5.78 19.58
N GLN A 310 1.12 5.56 18.48
CA GLN A 310 0.10 6.50 17.99
C GLN A 310 -1.29 6.24 18.62
N ILE A 311 -1.45 5.16 19.38
CA ILE A 311 -2.67 4.82 20.11
C ILE A 311 -2.67 5.46 21.48
#